data_dd0dfc387d7e08edcad708659625231e
#
_entry.id   dd0dfc387d7e08edcad708659625231e
#
_cell.length_a   1.000
_cell.length_b   1.000
_cell.length_c   1.000
_cell.angle_alpha   90.00
_cell.angle_beta   90.00
_cell.angle_gamma   90.00
#
_symmetry.space_group_name_H-M   'P 1'
#
loop_
_entity.id
_entity.type
_entity.pdbx_description
1 polymer ?
#
loop_
_entity_poly.entity_id
_entity_poly.type
_entity_poly.pdbx_seq_one_letter_code
_entity_poly.pdbx_strand_id
1 'polypeptide(L)'
;MILHPYPTVTQKTRDDCGAAIVSSILRKHNIKHQYTRLCKELNVGKIGTEEADIVNFLNAKGFRVWMTYDMTIDSLVNFIGDEIPVILIIQAWSRSKRDDKYEGITNYGHYVLAIGHDENRIIAMDPGLPFGSYGYLTKDELEKRWYYVSNDNRKLRVGIVVEPPKKNLFVHSR
;
A
#
# COMPACT_ATOMS: atom_id res chain seq x y z
N MET A 1 -3.21 -3.56 -20.21
CA MET A 1 -2.49 -3.16 -18.97
C MET A 1 -2.96 -1.79 -18.56
N ILE A 2 -3.40 -1.62 -17.33
CA ILE A 2 -3.74 -0.35 -16.68
C ILE A 2 -2.62 -0.03 -15.68
N LEU A 3 -2.13 1.19 -15.65
CA LEU A 3 -1.12 1.65 -14.70
C LEU A 3 -1.31 3.14 -14.41
N HIS A 4 -1.51 3.47 -13.14
CA HIS A 4 -1.59 4.84 -12.64
C HIS A 4 -0.33 5.13 -11.82
N PRO A 5 0.73 5.72 -12.43
CA PRO A 5 2.04 5.80 -11.79
C PRO A 5 2.04 6.71 -10.55
N TYR A 6 2.70 6.24 -9.52
CA TYR A 6 2.99 6.95 -8.27
C TYR A 6 4.50 7.16 -8.14
N PRO A 7 4.97 8.26 -7.54
CA PRO A 7 6.38 8.47 -7.29
C PRO A 7 6.98 7.31 -6.48
N THR A 8 8.11 6.77 -6.92
CA THR A 8 8.80 5.73 -6.17
C THR A 8 9.46 6.30 -4.93
N VAL A 9 9.34 5.60 -3.81
CA VAL A 9 9.94 5.96 -2.52
C VAL A 9 10.50 4.71 -1.89
N THR A 10 11.81 4.70 -1.61
CA THR A 10 12.47 3.61 -0.91
C THR A 10 12.28 3.77 0.60
N GLN A 11 11.91 2.70 1.30
CA GLN A 11 11.97 2.66 2.76
C GLN A 11 13.43 2.82 3.23
N LYS A 12 13.63 3.47 4.37
CA LYS A 12 14.96 3.75 4.92
C LYS A 12 15.36 2.74 5.99
N THR A 13 14.40 2.11 6.60
CA THR A 13 14.56 1.11 7.66
C THR A 13 13.69 -0.11 7.35
N ARG A 14 13.78 -1.16 8.16
CA ARG A 14 12.92 -2.34 8.01
C ARG A 14 11.45 -2.04 8.31
N ASP A 15 11.19 -0.99 9.08
CA ASP A 15 9.91 -0.79 9.75
C ASP A 15 9.12 0.39 9.17
N ASP A 16 9.66 1.12 8.18
CA ASP A 16 9.04 2.34 7.65
C ASP A 16 8.42 2.20 6.26
N CYS A 17 8.10 0.96 5.82
CA CYS A 17 7.42 0.73 4.55
C CYS A 17 6.09 1.49 4.44
N GLY A 18 5.28 1.54 5.51
CA GLY A 18 4.05 2.31 5.56
C GLY A 18 4.28 3.82 5.33
N ALA A 19 5.30 4.39 5.96
CA ALA A 19 5.66 5.80 5.75
C ALA A 19 6.14 6.06 4.32
N ALA A 20 6.87 5.13 3.70
CA ALA A 20 7.29 5.24 2.32
C ALA A 20 6.10 5.23 1.35
N ILE A 21 5.11 4.37 1.58
CA ILE A 21 3.85 4.33 0.83
C ILE A 21 3.09 5.66 0.97
N VAL A 22 2.89 6.15 2.20
CA VAL A 22 2.22 7.43 2.43
C VAL A 22 2.99 8.58 1.78
N SER A 23 4.33 8.59 1.85
CA SER A 23 5.16 9.57 1.17
C SER A 23 4.94 9.57 -0.35
N SER A 24 4.83 8.39 -0.96
CA SER A 24 4.51 8.24 -2.39
C SER A 24 3.16 8.88 -2.73
N ILE A 25 2.13 8.60 -1.93
CA ILE A 25 0.78 9.17 -2.09
C ILE A 25 0.81 10.69 -1.98
N LEU A 26 1.45 11.24 -0.93
CA LEU A 26 1.55 12.68 -0.74
C LEU A 26 2.27 13.37 -1.91
N ARG A 27 3.36 12.79 -2.41
CA ARG A 27 4.12 13.31 -3.57
C ARG A 27 3.27 13.31 -4.84
N LYS A 28 2.49 12.26 -5.08
CA LYS A 28 1.56 12.18 -6.23
C LYS A 28 0.58 13.35 -6.26
N HIS A 29 0.17 13.83 -5.08
CA HIS A 29 -0.79 14.91 -4.91
C HIS A 29 -0.14 16.26 -4.58
N ASN A 30 1.19 16.39 -4.76
CA ASN A 30 1.95 17.62 -4.50
C ASN A 30 1.84 18.14 -3.05
N ILE A 31 1.57 17.25 -2.09
CA ILE A 31 1.52 17.59 -0.67
C ILE A 31 2.94 17.55 -0.09
N LYS A 32 3.45 18.74 0.25
CA LYS A 32 4.81 18.85 0.83
C LYS A 32 4.87 18.21 2.20
N HIS A 33 5.93 17.44 2.45
CA HIS A 33 6.20 16.81 3.73
C HIS A 33 7.70 16.56 3.91
N GLN A 34 8.11 16.40 5.17
CA GLN A 34 9.45 15.95 5.53
C GLN A 34 9.34 14.50 6.00
N TYR A 35 10.14 13.59 5.41
CA TYR A 35 10.01 12.15 5.64
C TYR A 35 10.19 11.74 7.11
N THR A 36 11.19 12.32 7.80
CA THR A 36 11.41 12.03 9.23
C THR A 36 10.25 12.47 10.11
N ARG A 37 9.62 13.61 9.78
CA ARG A 37 8.42 14.07 10.47
C ARG A 37 7.22 13.18 10.17
N LEU A 38 7.07 12.77 8.91
CA LEU A 38 6.02 11.82 8.50
C LEU A 38 6.10 10.51 9.29
N CYS A 39 7.31 9.94 9.46
CA CYS A 39 7.49 8.74 10.29
C CYS A 39 7.02 8.94 11.73
N LYS A 40 7.26 10.12 12.31
CA LYS A 40 6.76 10.45 13.67
C LYS A 40 5.24 10.59 13.71
N GLU A 41 4.66 11.28 12.74
CA GLU A 41 3.21 11.48 12.64
C GLU A 41 2.46 10.16 12.37
N LEU A 42 3.11 9.19 11.76
CA LEU A 42 2.61 7.84 11.54
C LEU A 42 2.99 6.83 12.64
N ASN A 43 3.55 7.30 13.75
CA ASN A 43 3.95 6.46 14.88
C ASN A 43 4.80 5.25 14.49
N VAL A 44 5.70 5.40 13.48
CA VAL A 44 6.56 4.29 13.02
C VAL A 44 7.38 3.74 14.19
N GLY A 45 7.09 2.52 14.57
CA GLY A 45 7.74 1.80 15.66
C GLY A 45 8.55 0.60 15.18
N LYS A 46 9.01 -0.23 16.14
CA LYS A 46 9.80 -1.44 15.86
C LYS A 46 9.03 -2.54 15.10
N ILE A 47 7.72 -2.44 15.06
CA ILE A 47 6.83 -3.38 14.35
C ILE A 47 6.19 -2.74 13.12
N GLY A 48 6.67 -1.57 12.72
CA GLY A 48 6.13 -0.83 11.58
C GLY A 48 5.13 0.27 11.96
N THR A 49 4.21 0.53 11.07
CA THR A 49 3.12 1.51 11.21
C THR A 49 1.80 0.76 11.29
N GLU A 50 0.97 1.13 12.26
CA GLU A 50 -0.38 0.58 12.37
C GLU A 50 -1.27 1.11 11.22
N GLU A 51 -2.18 0.27 10.74
CA GLU A 51 -3.11 0.64 9.67
C GLU A 51 -3.98 1.84 10.03
N ALA A 52 -4.41 1.91 11.28
CA ALA A 52 -5.22 3.03 11.78
C ALA A 52 -4.49 4.37 11.71
N ASP A 53 -3.17 4.40 11.94
CA ASP A 53 -2.36 5.60 11.84
C ASP A 53 -2.30 6.09 10.38
N ILE A 54 -2.16 5.18 9.42
CA ILE A 54 -2.20 5.50 7.98
C ILE A 54 -3.56 6.07 7.60
N VAL A 55 -4.65 5.40 8.00
CA VAL A 55 -6.02 5.81 7.69
C VAL A 55 -6.31 7.19 8.27
N ASN A 56 -6.02 7.40 9.55
CA ASN A 56 -6.27 8.67 10.24
C ASN A 56 -5.44 9.81 9.65
N PHE A 57 -4.16 9.56 9.38
CA PHE A 57 -3.27 10.55 8.81
C PHE A 57 -3.74 11.01 7.42
N LEU A 58 -4.04 10.09 6.51
CA LEU A 58 -4.47 10.44 5.16
C LEU A 58 -5.86 11.10 5.14
N ASN A 59 -6.79 10.67 6.01
CA ASN A 59 -8.08 11.36 6.17
C ASN A 59 -7.88 12.82 6.65
N ALA A 60 -6.96 13.06 7.58
CA ALA A 60 -6.62 14.42 8.03
C ALA A 60 -5.97 15.28 6.92
N LYS A 61 -5.43 14.67 5.88
CA LYS A 61 -4.89 15.35 4.68
C LYS A 61 -5.94 15.55 3.56
N GLY A 62 -7.20 15.21 3.81
CA GLY A 62 -8.31 15.43 2.88
C GLY A 62 -8.57 14.29 1.89
N PHE A 63 -7.88 13.15 2.04
CA PHE A 63 -8.24 11.93 1.33
C PHE A 63 -9.48 11.30 1.98
N ARG A 64 -10.19 10.47 1.23
CA ARG A 64 -11.20 9.58 1.79
C ARG A 64 -10.61 8.19 1.88
N VAL A 65 -10.28 7.75 3.10
CA VAL A 65 -9.53 6.51 3.33
C VAL A 65 -10.29 5.60 4.29
N TRP A 66 -10.37 4.33 3.93
CA TRP A 66 -10.98 3.30 4.78
C TRP A 66 -10.30 1.95 4.61
N MET A 67 -10.44 1.11 5.61
CA MET A 67 -9.99 -0.28 5.57
C MET A 67 -11.10 -1.19 5.07
N THR A 68 -10.73 -2.22 4.35
CA THR A 68 -11.60 -3.33 3.98
C THR A 68 -10.89 -4.65 4.25
N TYR A 69 -11.65 -5.66 4.60
CA TYR A 69 -11.20 -7.03 4.84
C TYR A 69 -11.82 -7.94 3.79
N ASP A 70 -11.21 -9.09 3.58
CA ASP A 70 -11.66 -10.08 2.58
C ASP A 70 -11.89 -9.51 1.17
N MET A 71 -11.10 -8.48 0.81
CA MET A 71 -11.17 -7.90 -0.53
C MET A 71 -10.83 -8.95 -1.58
N THR A 72 -11.62 -9.00 -2.64
CA THR A 72 -11.34 -9.88 -3.78
C THR A 72 -10.37 -9.23 -4.77
N ILE A 73 -9.72 -10.04 -5.61
CA ILE A 73 -8.91 -9.54 -6.72
C ILE A 73 -9.75 -8.67 -7.66
N ASP A 74 -11.00 -9.06 -7.94
CA ASP A 74 -11.89 -8.28 -8.81
C ASP A 74 -12.20 -6.91 -8.20
N SER A 75 -12.47 -6.83 -6.89
CA SER A 75 -12.67 -5.56 -6.20
C SER A 75 -11.41 -4.68 -6.27
N LEU A 76 -10.23 -5.27 -6.07
CA LEU A 76 -8.96 -4.58 -6.20
C LEU A 76 -8.76 -4.02 -7.61
N VAL A 77 -9.01 -4.83 -8.63
CA VAL A 77 -8.90 -4.44 -10.04
C VAL A 77 -9.85 -3.29 -10.37
N ASN A 78 -11.09 -3.32 -9.85
CA ASN A 78 -12.06 -2.25 -10.04
C ASN A 78 -11.57 -0.93 -9.40
N PHE A 79 -11.07 -0.95 -8.17
CA PHE A 79 -10.50 0.26 -7.56
C PHE A 79 -9.34 0.83 -8.38
N ILE A 80 -8.42 -0.03 -8.82
CA ILE A 80 -7.31 0.41 -9.68
C ILE A 80 -7.84 0.99 -11.01
N GLY A 81 -8.85 0.35 -11.62
CA GLY A 81 -9.49 0.85 -12.83
C GLY A 81 -10.09 2.25 -12.68
N ASP A 82 -10.61 2.55 -11.51
CA ASP A 82 -11.18 3.86 -11.14
C ASP A 82 -10.11 4.88 -10.66
N GLU A 83 -8.82 4.60 -10.89
CA GLU A 83 -7.68 5.42 -10.42
C GLU A 83 -7.57 5.54 -8.89
N ILE A 84 -8.16 4.62 -8.16
CA ILE A 84 -8.11 4.57 -6.71
C ILE A 84 -7.06 3.55 -6.29
N PRO A 85 -5.91 3.97 -5.76
CA PRO A 85 -4.88 3.05 -5.29
C PRO A 85 -5.31 2.36 -4.00
N VAL A 86 -4.81 1.16 -3.81
CA VAL A 86 -5.06 0.38 -2.59
C VAL A 86 -3.73 0.00 -1.96
N ILE A 87 -3.56 0.33 -0.69
CA ILE A 87 -2.42 -0.15 0.09
C ILE A 87 -2.75 -1.58 0.52
N LEU A 88 -1.91 -2.53 0.15
CA LEU A 88 -2.03 -3.93 0.51
C LEU A 88 -1.05 -4.26 1.63
N ILE A 89 -1.45 -5.18 2.50
CA ILE A 89 -0.57 -5.77 3.51
C ILE A 89 -0.33 -7.21 3.09
N ILE A 90 0.88 -7.48 2.64
CA ILE A 90 1.27 -8.80 2.14
C ILE A 90 2.37 -9.42 3.00
N GLN A 91 2.50 -10.74 2.95
CA GLN A 91 3.71 -11.38 3.44
C GLN A 91 4.82 -11.19 2.41
N ALA A 92 5.83 -10.42 2.78
CA ALA A 92 7.03 -10.24 1.99
C ALA A 92 8.05 -11.34 2.34
N TRP A 93 8.95 -11.66 1.41
CA TRP A 93 10.16 -12.45 1.63
C TRP A 93 9.92 -13.93 2.06
N SER A 94 9.74 -14.82 1.09
CA SER A 94 10.00 -16.22 1.32
C SER A 94 11.52 -16.44 1.60
N ARG A 95 11.86 -17.14 2.67
CA ARG A 95 13.25 -17.52 2.99
C ARG A 95 13.83 -18.52 2.01
N SER A 96 13.00 -19.18 1.23
CA SER A 96 13.37 -20.22 0.27
C SER A 96 12.97 -19.80 -1.13
N LYS A 97 13.93 -19.77 -2.05
CA LYS A 97 13.68 -19.61 -3.49
C LYS A 97 12.85 -20.75 -4.09
N ARG A 98 12.52 -21.79 -3.31
CA ARG A 98 11.78 -22.98 -3.71
C ARG A 98 10.42 -23.11 -3.05
N ASP A 99 10.10 -22.26 -2.05
CA ASP A 99 8.84 -22.37 -1.32
C ASP A 99 7.86 -21.30 -1.77
N ASP A 100 6.96 -21.67 -2.66
CA ASP A 100 5.68 -21.00 -2.90
C ASP A 100 4.75 -21.05 -1.67
N LYS A 101 5.27 -21.54 -0.53
CA LYS A 101 4.54 -21.74 0.70
C LYS A 101 4.66 -20.52 1.59
N TYR A 102 3.80 -19.54 1.34
CA TYR A 102 3.59 -18.42 2.28
C TYR A 102 2.70 -18.83 3.48
N GLU A 103 2.14 -20.04 3.46
CA GLU A 103 1.41 -20.61 4.58
C GLU A 103 2.34 -20.83 5.77
N GLY A 104 2.08 -20.17 6.90
CA GLY A 104 2.91 -20.25 8.10
C GLY A 104 3.98 -19.16 8.24
N ILE A 105 4.15 -18.28 7.27
CA ILE A 105 4.95 -17.06 7.44
C ILE A 105 4.08 -16.03 8.19
N THR A 106 4.51 -15.64 9.39
CA THR A 106 3.71 -14.75 10.25
C THR A 106 4.38 -13.41 10.55
N ASN A 107 5.69 -13.26 10.22
CA ASN A 107 6.52 -12.18 10.75
C ASN A 107 7.03 -11.19 9.70
N TYR A 108 6.47 -11.20 8.49
CA TYR A 108 6.96 -10.37 7.38
C TYR A 108 5.85 -9.57 6.71
N GLY A 109 4.97 -8.97 7.52
CA GLY A 109 3.99 -8.02 7.02
C GLY A 109 4.68 -6.85 6.31
N HIS A 110 4.25 -6.54 5.09
CA HIS A 110 4.84 -5.50 4.27
C HIS A 110 3.77 -4.73 3.51
N TYR A 111 3.89 -3.40 3.52
CA TYR A 111 3.01 -2.53 2.77
C TYR A 111 3.50 -2.34 1.34
N VAL A 112 2.61 -2.54 0.38
CA VAL A 112 2.81 -2.18 -1.03
C VAL A 112 1.61 -1.37 -1.54
N LEU A 113 1.82 -0.51 -2.52
CA LEU A 113 0.75 0.30 -3.10
C LEU A 113 0.35 -0.27 -4.46
N ALA A 114 -0.80 -0.92 -4.55
CA ALA A 114 -1.36 -1.41 -5.80
C ALA A 114 -1.84 -0.23 -6.66
N ILE A 115 -1.29 -0.11 -7.86
CA ILE A 115 -1.46 1.04 -8.76
C ILE A 115 -1.70 0.66 -10.21
N GLY A 116 -1.69 -0.63 -10.51
CA GLY A 116 -1.90 -1.11 -11.87
C GLY A 116 -2.22 -2.59 -11.92
N HIS A 117 -2.69 -3.02 -13.07
CA HIS A 117 -2.93 -4.44 -13.33
C HIS A 117 -2.91 -4.75 -14.82
N ASP A 118 -2.72 -6.00 -15.15
CA ASP A 118 -3.07 -6.59 -16.44
C ASP A 118 -3.92 -7.86 -16.23
N GLU A 119 -4.02 -8.70 -17.26
CA GLU A 119 -4.81 -9.92 -17.20
C GLU A 119 -4.41 -10.83 -16.02
N ASN A 120 -3.10 -10.98 -15.77
CA ASN A 120 -2.56 -11.97 -14.83
C ASN A 120 -1.84 -11.38 -13.62
N ARG A 121 -1.58 -10.06 -13.60
CA ARG A 121 -0.71 -9.43 -12.60
C ARG A 121 -1.33 -8.19 -11.96
N ILE A 122 -0.95 -7.96 -10.72
CA ILE A 122 -1.12 -6.67 -10.01
C ILE A 122 0.24 -5.99 -9.96
N ILE A 123 0.27 -4.73 -10.37
CA ILE A 123 1.46 -3.88 -10.36
C ILE A 123 1.40 -3.00 -9.11
N ALA A 124 2.48 -2.96 -8.36
CA ALA A 124 2.56 -2.19 -7.13
C ALA A 124 3.85 -1.36 -7.07
N MET A 125 3.77 -0.19 -6.46
CA MET A 125 4.95 0.49 -5.94
C MET A 125 5.34 -0.20 -4.63
N ASP A 126 6.54 -0.74 -4.60
CA ASP A 126 7.07 -1.48 -3.46
C ASP A 126 8.30 -0.76 -2.89
N PRO A 127 8.21 -0.22 -1.67
CA PRO A 127 9.31 0.52 -1.05
C PRO A 127 10.50 -0.37 -0.64
N GLY A 128 10.31 -1.67 -0.57
CA GLY A 128 11.35 -2.64 -0.22
C GLY A 128 12.20 -3.08 -1.42
N LEU A 129 11.79 -2.77 -2.64
CA LEU A 129 12.58 -3.03 -3.83
C LEU A 129 13.69 -1.98 -3.99
N PRO A 130 14.79 -2.30 -4.72
CA PRO A 130 15.82 -1.33 -5.04
C PRO A 130 15.21 -0.06 -5.63
N PHE A 131 15.57 1.10 -5.06
CA PHE A 131 15.07 2.42 -5.45
C PHE A 131 13.54 2.62 -5.24
N GLY A 132 12.88 1.78 -4.42
CA GLY A 132 11.43 1.83 -4.25
C GLY A 132 10.71 1.65 -5.59
N SER A 133 11.08 0.62 -6.34
CA SER A 133 10.63 0.43 -7.72
C SER A 133 9.21 -0.11 -7.81
N TYR A 134 8.70 -0.17 -9.03
CA TYR A 134 7.50 -0.94 -9.31
C TYR A 134 7.86 -2.42 -9.42
N GLY A 135 7.12 -3.22 -8.68
CA GLY A 135 7.11 -4.66 -8.79
C GLY A 135 5.76 -5.16 -9.31
N TYR A 136 5.67 -6.45 -9.52
CA TYR A 136 4.39 -7.10 -9.79
C TYR A 136 4.30 -8.42 -9.03
N LEU A 137 3.06 -8.79 -8.73
CA LEU A 137 2.68 -10.10 -8.23
C LEU A 137 1.70 -10.71 -9.23
N THR A 138 1.83 -12.00 -9.54
CA THR A 138 0.73 -12.65 -10.22
C THR A 138 -0.51 -12.65 -9.32
N LYS A 139 -1.70 -12.69 -9.88
CA LYS A 139 -2.94 -12.74 -9.09
C LYS A 139 -2.95 -13.95 -8.16
N ASP A 140 -2.49 -15.10 -8.63
CA ASP A 140 -2.37 -16.33 -7.83
C ASP A 140 -1.33 -16.20 -6.69
N GLU A 141 -0.21 -15.52 -6.95
CA GLU A 141 0.79 -15.24 -5.92
C GLU A 141 0.23 -14.28 -4.87
N LEU A 142 -0.47 -13.23 -5.29
CA LEU A 142 -1.09 -12.29 -4.37
C LEU A 142 -2.10 -13.00 -3.46
N GLU A 143 -2.98 -13.84 -3.98
CA GLU A 143 -3.94 -14.63 -3.19
C GLU A 143 -3.26 -15.40 -2.05
N LYS A 144 -2.09 -15.99 -2.30
CA LYS A 144 -1.32 -16.77 -1.32
C LYS A 144 -0.62 -15.88 -0.28
N ARG A 145 -0.28 -14.65 -0.61
CA ARG A 145 0.52 -13.72 0.23
C ARG A 145 -0.30 -12.62 0.89
N TRP A 146 -1.54 -12.44 0.50
CA TRP A 146 -2.37 -11.32 0.95
C TRP A 146 -3.01 -11.61 2.30
N TYR A 147 -2.20 -11.63 3.31
CA TYR A 147 -2.61 -11.75 4.71
C TYR A 147 -1.51 -11.19 5.64
N TYR A 148 -1.90 -10.91 6.87
CA TYR A 148 -0.95 -10.68 7.96
C TYR A 148 -1.51 -11.21 9.28
N VAL A 149 -0.63 -11.33 10.29
CA VAL A 149 -1.01 -11.81 11.61
C VAL A 149 -0.79 -10.70 12.62
N SER A 150 -1.84 -10.38 13.38
CA SER A 150 -1.81 -9.40 14.47
C SER A 150 -2.49 -10.00 15.69
N ASN A 151 -1.82 -9.98 16.84
CA ASN A 151 -2.34 -10.56 18.09
C ASN A 151 -2.89 -11.99 17.92
N ASP A 152 -2.09 -12.85 17.29
CA ASP A 152 -2.43 -14.25 16.96
C ASP A 152 -3.65 -14.45 16.06
N ASN A 153 -4.21 -13.37 15.51
CA ASN A 153 -5.29 -13.42 14.54
C ASN A 153 -4.77 -13.19 13.12
N ARG A 154 -5.06 -14.13 12.22
CA ARG A 154 -4.79 -14.00 10.81
C ARG A 154 -5.86 -13.14 10.15
N LYS A 155 -5.47 -12.00 9.61
CA LYS A 155 -6.33 -11.10 8.84
C LYS A 155 -6.07 -11.31 7.35
N LEU A 156 -7.13 -11.61 6.61
CA LEU A 156 -7.05 -11.95 5.20
C LEU A 156 -7.40 -10.73 4.33
N ARG A 157 -6.68 -10.61 3.22
CA ARG A 157 -6.95 -9.68 2.12
C ARG A 157 -7.35 -8.28 2.59
N VAL A 158 -6.52 -7.73 3.48
CA VAL A 158 -6.72 -6.37 3.98
C VAL A 158 -6.23 -5.37 2.95
N GLY A 159 -7.10 -4.45 2.58
CA GLY A 159 -6.79 -3.31 1.74
C GLY A 159 -7.11 -2.00 2.45
N ILE A 160 -6.24 -1.02 2.36
CA ILE A 160 -6.53 0.37 2.72
C ILE A 160 -6.79 1.10 1.41
N VAL A 161 -8.05 1.41 1.15
CA VAL A 161 -8.49 2.11 -0.06
C VAL A 161 -8.24 3.60 0.13
N VAL A 162 -7.57 4.23 -0.83
CA VAL A 162 -7.18 5.64 -0.75
C VAL A 162 -7.82 6.41 -1.89
N GLU A 163 -9.02 6.91 -1.68
CA GLU A 163 -9.69 7.78 -2.65
C GLU A 163 -9.10 9.20 -2.55
N PRO A 164 -8.51 9.72 -3.64
CA PRO A 164 -7.90 11.03 -3.62
C PRO A 164 -8.94 12.15 -3.41
N PRO A 165 -8.53 13.31 -2.91
CA PRO A 165 -9.41 14.45 -2.80
C PRO A 165 -10.04 14.79 -4.15
N LYS A 166 -11.34 15.01 -4.18
CA LYS A 166 -12.02 15.48 -5.41
C LYS A 166 -11.37 16.79 -5.85
N LYS A 167 -10.88 16.84 -7.08
CA LYS A 167 -10.43 18.10 -7.67
C LYS A 167 -11.63 19.05 -7.73
N ASN A 168 -11.54 20.22 -7.11
CA ASN A 168 -12.51 21.27 -7.35
C ASN A 168 -12.40 21.69 -8.82
N LEU A 169 -13.33 21.21 -9.65
CA LEU A 169 -13.40 21.55 -11.07
C LEU A 169 -13.85 22.99 -11.29
N PHE A 170 -14.35 23.66 -10.26
CA PHE A 170 -14.82 25.02 -10.31
C PHE A 170 -13.90 25.92 -9.47
N VAL A 171 -13.10 26.72 -10.16
CA VAL A 171 -12.36 27.83 -9.56
C VAL A 171 -13.13 29.09 -9.93
N HIS A 172 -13.46 29.93 -8.93
CA HIS A 172 -14.07 31.23 -9.20
C HIS A 172 -13.10 32.05 -10.05
N SER A 173 -13.48 32.28 -11.31
CA SER A 173 -12.73 33.24 -12.14
C SER A 173 -12.96 34.64 -11.61
N ARG A 174 -11.89 35.26 -11.12
CA ARG A 174 -11.89 36.69 -10.75
C ARG A 174 -11.64 37.55 -11.97
#